data_0d8147395b32754063767c83e3adfc71
#
_entry.id   0d8147395b32754063767c83e3adfc71
#
_cell.length_a   1.000
_cell.length_b   1.000
_cell.length_c   1.000
_cell.angle_alpha   90.00
_cell.angle_beta   90.00
_cell.angle_gamma   90.00
#
_symmetry.space_group_name_H-M   'P 1'
#
loop_
_entity.id
_entity.type
_entity.pdbx_description
1 polymer ?
#
loop_
_entity_poly.entity_id
_entity_poly.type
_entity_poly.pdbx_seq_one_letter_code
_entity_poly.pdbx_strand_id
1 'polypeptide(L)'
;CNMIAAFGTGITNYQLVEVPPEKVISHFPKEIREQLISKLENHITDSKEESDDKQDFGIIMRSNRDFFILKMKNGEMICQTIQFEHNSQDALFELSEESDGTIRVLDLLEILLSNEGKTYVVDELDRCLHPSLTYKYIETFLQLAAKKNIQLIVTTHESRLLDFDLLRRDEIWFVNKRSTGESDIYSLEEYNTRFDQKIDKAYLEGRYGGVPIFDTIFPIREE
;
A
#
# COMPACT_ATOMS: atom_id res chain seq x y z
N CYS A 1 -3.47 15.84 -3.64
CA CYS A 1 -2.09 16.14 -4.03
C CYS A 1 -1.17 16.43 -2.83
N ASN A 2 -1.54 17.28 -1.88
CA ASN A 2 -0.65 17.65 -0.76
C ASN A 2 -0.12 16.45 0.06
N MET A 3 -0.93 15.41 0.25
CA MET A 3 -0.52 14.24 1.01
C MET A 3 0.49 13.39 0.22
N ILE A 4 0.28 13.20 -1.08
CA ILE A 4 1.20 12.46 -1.96
C ILE A 4 2.57 13.14 -1.98
N ALA A 5 2.59 14.45 -2.17
CA ALA A 5 3.82 15.25 -2.16
C ALA A 5 4.55 15.18 -0.80
N ALA A 6 3.81 15.15 0.32
CA ALA A 6 4.37 15.08 1.67
C ALA A 6 5.18 13.79 1.93
N PHE A 7 4.93 12.73 1.16
CA PHE A 7 5.70 11.48 1.20
C PHE A 7 6.91 11.48 0.26
N GLY A 8 7.28 12.62 -0.32
CA GLY A 8 8.51 12.77 -1.09
C GLY A 8 8.48 12.10 -2.47
N THR A 9 7.30 11.84 -3.02
CA THR A 9 7.14 11.23 -4.35
C THR A 9 7.54 12.15 -5.50
N GLY A 10 7.64 13.46 -5.26
CA GLY A 10 7.83 14.46 -6.31
C GLY A 10 6.55 14.79 -7.10
N ILE A 11 5.46 14.06 -6.88
CA ILE A 11 4.18 14.32 -7.54
C ILE A 11 3.57 15.62 -6.99
N THR A 12 3.29 16.55 -7.88
CA THR A 12 2.68 17.85 -7.53
C THR A 12 1.21 17.90 -7.86
N ASN A 13 0.81 17.23 -8.91
CA ASN A 13 -0.57 17.20 -9.37
C ASN A 13 -0.89 15.88 -10.08
N TYR A 14 -2.16 15.63 -10.38
CA TYR A 14 -2.60 14.54 -11.22
C TYR A 14 -3.80 14.95 -12.05
N GLN A 15 -3.99 14.30 -13.19
CA GLN A 15 -5.17 14.47 -14.04
C GLN A 15 -5.68 13.13 -14.55
N LEU A 16 -7.00 13.09 -14.84
CA LEU A 16 -7.62 11.97 -15.51
C LEU A 16 -7.65 12.27 -17.01
N VAL A 17 -7.04 11.40 -17.80
CA VAL A 17 -6.92 11.55 -19.26
C VAL A 17 -7.73 10.47 -19.94
N GLU A 18 -8.54 10.85 -20.93
CA GLU A 18 -9.28 9.89 -21.72
C GLU A 18 -8.32 9.07 -22.59
N VAL A 19 -8.55 7.77 -22.63
CA VAL A 19 -7.79 6.81 -23.44
C VAL A 19 -8.76 5.97 -24.27
N PRO A 20 -8.35 5.50 -25.46
CA PRO A 20 -9.19 4.63 -26.27
C PRO A 20 -9.59 3.37 -25.49
N PRO A 21 -10.87 2.98 -25.50
CA PRO A 21 -11.34 1.77 -24.82
C PRO A 21 -10.57 0.51 -25.21
N GLU A 22 -10.11 0.42 -26.44
CA GLU A 22 -9.34 -0.69 -26.95
C GLU A 22 -8.00 -0.84 -26.21
N LYS A 23 -7.36 0.29 -25.84
CA LYS A 23 -6.10 0.27 -25.05
C LYS A 23 -6.34 -0.40 -23.71
N VAL A 24 -7.47 -0.16 -23.07
CA VAL A 24 -7.81 -0.71 -21.74
C VAL A 24 -8.27 -2.16 -21.85
N ILE A 25 -9.20 -2.42 -22.77
CA ILE A 25 -9.83 -3.73 -22.93
C ILE A 25 -8.82 -4.80 -23.39
N SER A 26 -7.80 -4.42 -24.17
CA SER A 26 -6.78 -5.35 -24.65
C SER A 26 -5.93 -5.99 -23.55
N HIS A 27 -5.82 -5.35 -22.38
CA HIS A 27 -5.04 -5.86 -21.23
C HIS A 27 -5.73 -7.01 -20.49
N PHE A 28 -7.03 -7.27 -20.77
CA PHE A 28 -7.80 -8.28 -20.05
C PHE A 28 -8.08 -9.54 -20.89
N PRO A 29 -8.08 -10.72 -20.26
CA PRO A 29 -8.59 -11.94 -20.88
C PRO A 29 -10.02 -11.77 -21.41
N LYS A 30 -10.36 -12.53 -22.45
CA LYS A 30 -11.65 -12.41 -23.14
C LYS A 30 -12.86 -12.55 -22.19
N GLU A 31 -12.77 -13.48 -21.25
CA GLU A 31 -13.84 -13.77 -20.28
C GLU A 31 -14.09 -12.58 -19.35
N ILE A 32 -13.03 -11.89 -18.92
CA ILE A 32 -13.12 -10.70 -18.05
C ILE A 32 -13.68 -9.53 -18.83
N ARG A 33 -13.29 -9.37 -20.10
CA ARG A 33 -13.83 -8.32 -21.00
C ARG A 33 -15.35 -8.42 -21.16
N GLU A 34 -15.83 -9.62 -21.45
CA GLU A 34 -17.27 -9.88 -21.62
C GLU A 34 -18.05 -9.60 -20.33
N GLN A 35 -17.52 -9.99 -19.17
CA GLN A 35 -18.13 -9.70 -17.88
C GLN A 35 -18.16 -8.21 -17.54
N LEU A 36 -17.11 -7.46 -17.87
CA LEU A 36 -17.04 -6.02 -17.64
C LEU A 36 -18.05 -5.28 -18.49
N ILE A 37 -18.12 -5.61 -19.78
CA ILE A 37 -19.09 -5.00 -20.73
C ILE A 37 -20.51 -5.32 -20.26
N SER A 38 -20.81 -6.58 -19.95
CA SER A 38 -22.13 -6.99 -19.46
C SER A 38 -22.55 -6.27 -18.17
N LYS A 39 -21.62 -6.09 -17.22
CA LYS A 39 -21.91 -5.32 -15.99
C LYS A 39 -22.20 -3.85 -16.28
N LEU A 40 -21.45 -3.22 -17.17
CA LEU A 40 -21.68 -1.83 -17.57
C LEU A 40 -23.03 -1.68 -18.28
N GLU A 41 -23.40 -2.61 -19.18
CA GLU A 41 -24.68 -2.60 -19.91
C GLU A 41 -25.88 -2.86 -19.00
N ASN A 42 -25.79 -3.80 -18.06
CA ASN A 42 -26.87 -4.12 -17.13
C ASN A 42 -27.20 -2.95 -16.20
N HIS A 43 -26.20 -2.21 -15.71
CA HIS A 43 -26.46 -1.02 -14.91
C HIS A 43 -27.12 0.13 -15.68
N ILE A 44 -26.98 0.18 -17.02
CA ILE A 44 -27.69 1.15 -17.84
C ILE A 44 -29.18 0.79 -17.93
N THR A 45 -29.50 -0.50 -17.95
CA THR A 45 -30.87 -0.98 -18.04
C THR A 45 -31.65 -0.75 -16.77
N ASP A 46 -31.00 -1.01 -15.60
CA ASP A 46 -31.62 -0.82 -14.29
C ASP A 46 -31.81 0.66 -13.91
N SER A 47 -30.94 1.56 -14.37
CA SER A 47 -31.04 3.00 -14.09
C SER A 47 -32.04 3.75 -14.99
N LYS A 48 -32.67 3.09 -15.96
CA LYS A 48 -33.73 3.69 -16.77
C LYS A 48 -35.09 3.72 -16.07
N GLU A 49 -35.28 2.99 -14.99
CA GLU A 49 -36.58 2.86 -14.31
C GLU A 49 -36.75 3.74 -13.06
N GLU A 50 -35.70 4.31 -12.46
CA GLU A 50 -35.84 5.15 -11.26
C GLU A 50 -34.92 6.38 -11.30
N SER A 51 -35.56 7.56 -11.35
CA SER A 51 -35.07 8.90 -11.01
C SER A 51 -34.16 9.68 -11.98
N ASP A 52 -34.47 10.97 -12.06
CA ASP A 52 -33.85 12.06 -12.86
C ASP A 52 -32.40 12.42 -12.44
N ASP A 53 -31.85 11.73 -11.44
CA ASP A 53 -30.45 11.89 -11.01
C ASP A 53 -29.61 10.77 -11.61
N LYS A 54 -29.07 11.03 -12.81
CA LYS A 54 -28.11 10.13 -13.49
C LYS A 54 -26.83 10.05 -12.67
N GLN A 55 -26.76 9.10 -11.71
CA GLN A 55 -25.49 8.74 -11.09
C GLN A 55 -24.62 8.09 -12.17
N ASP A 56 -23.54 8.77 -12.53
CA ASP A 56 -22.52 8.24 -13.42
C ASP A 56 -21.92 6.97 -12.78
N PHE A 57 -22.35 5.80 -13.26
CA PHE A 57 -21.76 4.53 -12.83
C PHE A 57 -20.40 4.35 -13.48
N GLY A 58 -19.38 4.08 -12.67
CA GLY A 58 -18.04 3.83 -13.16
C GLY A 58 -17.41 2.62 -12.46
N ILE A 59 -16.66 1.84 -13.22
CA ILE A 59 -15.83 0.75 -12.70
C ILE A 59 -14.40 1.25 -12.62
N ILE A 60 -13.80 1.19 -11.42
CA ILE A 60 -12.37 1.43 -11.23
C ILE A 60 -11.67 0.09 -11.33
N MET A 61 -10.71 0.01 -12.23
CA MET A 61 -9.84 -1.16 -12.38
C MET A 61 -8.42 -0.75 -12.06
N ARG A 62 -7.77 -1.53 -11.22
CA ARG A 62 -6.39 -1.33 -10.84
C ARG A 62 -5.63 -2.64 -10.96
N SER A 63 -4.50 -2.60 -11.64
CA SER A 63 -3.44 -3.58 -11.57
C SER A 63 -2.23 -2.97 -10.89
N ASN A 64 -1.14 -3.72 -10.76
CA ASN A 64 0.07 -3.21 -10.09
C ASN A 64 0.60 -1.89 -10.70
N ARG A 65 0.48 -1.74 -12.03
CA ARG A 65 1.03 -0.60 -12.78
C ARG A 65 0.03 0.12 -13.68
N ASP A 66 -1.25 -0.26 -13.60
CA ASP A 66 -2.29 0.33 -14.41
C ASP A 66 -3.45 0.79 -13.55
N PHE A 67 -4.02 1.92 -13.90
CA PHE A 67 -5.21 2.46 -13.26
C PHE A 67 -6.16 2.95 -14.35
N PHE A 68 -7.35 2.36 -14.40
CA PHE A 68 -8.37 2.73 -15.36
C PHE A 68 -9.71 2.98 -14.68
N ILE A 69 -10.41 3.98 -15.17
CA ILE A 69 -11.80 4.25 -14.83
C ILE A 69 -12.62 4.07 -16.10
N LEU A 70 -13.54 3.10 -16.05
CA LEU A 70 -14.51 2.88 -17.13
C LEU A 70 -15.83 3.47 -16.71
N LYS A 71 -16.39 4.32 -17.55
CA LYS A 71 -17.69 4.97 -17.33
C LYS A 71 -18.55 4.81 -18.59
N MET A 72 -19.86 4.75 -18.38
CA MET A 72 -20.81 4.89 -19.48
C MET A 72 -21.40 6.29 -19.45
N LYS A 73 -21.30 7.01 -20.56
CA LYS A 73 -21.87 8.34 -20.73
C LYS A 73 -22.61 8.42 -22.06
N ASN A 74 -23.89 8.73 -22.02
CA ASN A 74 -24.75 8.81 -23.21
C ASN A 74 -24.78 7.54 -24.11
N GLY A 75 -24.53 6.36 -23.49
CA GLY A 75 -24.48 5.08 -24.22
C GLY A 75 -23.10 4.76 -24.84
N GLU A 76 -22.11 5.61 -24.65
CA GLU A 76 -20.73 5.37 -25.08
C GLU A 76 -19.85 5.04 -23.89
N MET A 77 -18.91 4.11 -24.09
CA MET A 77 -17.90 3.75 -23.07
C MET A 77 -16.75 4.76 -23.10
N ILE A 78 -16.55 5.44 -21.98
CA ILE A 78 -15.42 6.34 -21.76
C ILE A 78 -14.43 5.63 -20.85
N CYS A 79 -13.18 5.55 -21.29
CA CYS A 79 -12.07 5.03 -20.49
C CYS A 79 -11.14 6.17 -20.12
N GLN A 80 -10.76 6.23 -18.85
CA GLN A 80 -9.80 7.23 -18.36
C GLN A 80 -8.67 6.53 -17.60
N THR A 81 -7.46 7.08 -17.69
CA THR A 81 -6.31 6.72 -16.86
C THR A 81 -5.87 7.92 -16.03
N ILE A 82 -5.07 7.65 -15.01
CA ILE A 82 -4.44 8.71 -14.21
C ILE A 82 -3.06 9.02 -14.77
N GLN A 83 -2.73 10.29 -14.87
CA GLN A 83 -1.38 10.77 -15.16
C GLN A 83 -0.93 11.75 -14.10
N PHE A 84 0.36 11.73 -13.77
CA PHE A 84 0.98 12.51 -12.71
C PHE A 84 1.89 13.60 -13.28
N GLU A 85 1.87 14.75 -12.63
CA GLU A 85 2.77 15.87 -12.88
C GLU A 85 3.85 15.89 -11.80
N HIS A 86 5.10 16.04 -12.21
CA HIS A 86 6.24 16.27 -11.33
C HIS A 86 6.74 17.70 -11.43
N ASN A 87 7.36 18.23 -10.36
CA ASN A 87 7.91 19.59 -10.34
C ASN A 87 8.78 19.87 -11.58
N SER A 88 8.48 20.94 -12.28
CA SER A 88 9.27 21.54 -13.36
C SER A 88 9.29 20.83 -14.73
N GLN A 89 8.45 19.85 -14.99
CA GLN A 89 8.37 19.25 -16.31
C GLN A 89 6.95 19.38 -16.87
N ASP A 90 6.85 19.87 -18.11
CA ASP A 90 5.58 19.85 -18.87
C ASP A 90 5.17 18.43 -19.29
N ALA A 91 5.85 17.40 -18.76
CA ALA A 91 5.61 16.01 -19.04
C ALA A 91 4.67 15.38 -18.02
N LEU A 92 3.74 14.57 -18.50
CA LEU A 92 2.84 13.76 -17.70
C LEU A 92 3.35 12.32 -17.69
N PHE A 93 3.32 11.70 -16.54
CA PHE A 93 3.77 10.32 -16.32
C PHE A 93 2.59 9.41 -16.03
N GLU A 94 2.51 8.29 -16.71
CA GLU A 94 1.56 7.23 -16.41
C GLU A 94 1.99 6.49 -15.11
N LEU A 95 1.06 5.81 -14.45
CA LEU A 95 1.37 5.02 -13.24
C LEU A 95 2.47 3.97 -13.49
N SER A 96 2.53 3.41 -14.71
CA SER A 96 3.54 2.44 -15.14
C SER A 96 4.95 3.03 -15.23
N GLU A 97 5.08 4.35 -15.34
CA GLU A 97 6.36 5.07 -15.43
C GLU A 97 6.87 5.51 -14.05
N GLU A 98 6.00 5.41 -13.02
CA GLU A 98 6.38 5.74 -11.66
C GLU A 98 7.28 4.67 -11.02
N SER A 99 8.08 5.10 -10.03
CA SER A 99 8.92 4.17 -9.27
C SER A 99 8.07 3.22 -8.41
N ASP A 100 8.60 2.03 -8.10
CA ASP A 100 7.94 1.08 -7.19
C ASP A 100 7.65 1.71 -5.82
N GLY A 101 8.54 2.59 -5.34
CA GLY A 101 8.33 3.33 -4.10
C GLY A 101 7.16 4.30 -4.18
N THR A 102 7.03 5.03 -5.28
CA THR A 102 5.88 5.92 -5.54
C THR A 102 4.57 5.13 -5.58
N ILE A 103 4.55 4.02 -6.32
CA ILE A 103 3.38 3.13 -6.41
C ILE A 103 3.01 2.61 -5.02
N ARG A 104 3.99 2.16 -4.23
CA ARG A 104 3.76 1.68 -2.86
C ARG A 104 3.17 2.76 -1.97
N VAL A 105 3.66 4.00 -2.06
CA VAL A 105 3.08 5.13 -1.32
C VAL A 105 1.62 5.34 -1.71
N LEU A 106 1.29 5.32 -3.01
CA LEU A 106 -0.08 5.47 -3.49
C LEU A 106 -1.01 4.38 -2.94
N ASP A 107 -0.55 3.12 -2.87
CA ASP A 107 -1.30 2.01 -2.26
C ASP A 107 -1.57 2.24 -0.78
N LEU A 108 -0.56 2.68 -0.05
CA LEU A 108 -0.66 2.92 1.39
C LEU A 108 -1.49 4.17 1.73
N LEU A 109 -1.56 5.16 0.83
CA LEU A 109 -2.41 6.34 1.01
C LEU A 109 -3.90 6.00 1.07
N GLU A 110 -4.35 4.94 0.41
CA GLU A 110 -5.73 4.47 0.52
C GLU A 110 -6.11 4.18 1.97
N ILE A 111 -5.19 3.59 2.74
CA ILE A 111 -5.41 3.29 4.16
C ILE A 111 -5.54 4.59 4.98
N LEU A 112 -4.68 5.57 4.75
CA LEU A 112 -4.72 6.87 5.45
C LEU A 112 -5.98 7.67 5.12
N LEU A 113 -6.49 7.53 3.89
CA LEU A 113 -7.69 8.21 3.40
C LEU A 113 -8.98 7.44 3.72
N SER A 114 -8.87 6.22 4.23
CA SER A 114 -10.00 5.35 4.53
C SER A 114 -11.01 5.98 5.49
N ASN A 115 -12.25 5.52 5.34
CA ASN A 115 -13.33 5.79 6.28
C ASN A 115 -13.22 4.90 7.52
N GLU A 116 -14.00 5.22 8.56
CA GLU A 116 -14.01 4.57 9.86
C GLU A 116 -14.32 3.06 9.83
N GLY A 117 -13.87 2.36 10.87
CA GLY A 117 -14.31 1.00 11.18
C GLY A 117 -13.69 -0.11 10.35
N LYS A 118 -12.51 0.10 9.77
CA LYS A 118 -11.80 -0.91 8.96
C LYS A 118 -10.53 -1.42 9.63
N THR A 119 -10.23 -2.70 9.40
CA THR A 119 -8.94 -3.31 9.71
C THR A 119 -8.19 -3.58 8.41
N TYR A 120 -6.96 -3.14 8.34
CA TYR A 120 -6.05 -3.38 7.22
C TYR A 120 -4.94 -4.33 7.63
N VAL A 121 -4.62 -5.27 6.75
CA VAL A 121 -3.46 -6.16 6.90
C VAL A 121 -2.51 -5.90 5.75
N VAL A 122 -1.29 -5.51 6.05
CA VAL A 122 -0.28 -5.15 5.05
C VAL A 122 0.97 -6.00 5.30
N ASP A 123 1.27 -6.87 4.34
CA ASP A 123 2.49 -7.65 4.34
C ASP A 123 3.65 -6.85 3.75
N GLU A 124 4.84 -6.96 4.35
CA GLU A 124 6.04 -6.23 3.94
C GLU A 124 5.77 -4.71 3.76
N LEU A 125 5.38 -4.03 4.83
CA LEU A 125 5.07 -2.60 4.79
C LEU A 125 6.21 -1.77 4.18
N ASP A 126 7.44 -2.09 4.54
CA ASP A 126 8.68 -1.41 4.14
C ASP A 126 9.14 -1.72 2.72
N ARG A 127 8.46 -2.64 2.01
CA ARG A 127 8.84 -3.00 0.64
C ARG A 127 8.88 -1.78 -0.27
N CYS A 128 10.01 -1.60 -0.95
CA CYS A 128 10.30 -0.47 -1.87
C CYS A 128 10.29 0.91 -1.20
N LEU A 129 10.22 1.01 0.12
CA LEU A 129 10.23 2.27 0.84
C LEU A 129 11.58 2.52 1.52
N HIS A 130 11.94 3.79 1.58
CA HIS A 130 13.07 4.20 2.42
C HIS A 130 12.68 4.08 3.92
N PRO A 131 13.58 3.62 4.81
CA PRO A 131 13.29 3.47 6.25
C PRO A 131 12.62 4.67 6.90
N SER A 132 13.08 5.88 6.59
CA SER A 132 12.48 7.11 7.13
C SER A 132 11.05 7.33 6.64
N LEU A 133 10.70 6.83 5.45
CA LEU A 133 9.37 6.94 4.89
C LEU A 133 8.41 5.95 5.56
N THR A 134 8.89 4.72 5.81
CA THR A 134 8.15 3.71 6.57
C THR A 134 7.80 4.21 7.97
N TYR A 135 8.79 4.79 8.67
CA TYR A 135 8.58 5.41 9.98
C TYR A 135 7.54 6.53 9.92
N LYS A 136 7.71 7.47 8.97
CA LYS A 136 6.78 8.59 8.79
C LYS A 136 5.36 8.15 8.45
N TYR A 137 5.22 7.06 7.71
CA TYR A 137 3.93 6.49 7.39
C TYR A 137 3.21 5.98 8.64
N ILE A 138 3.87 5.19 9.49
CA ILE A 138 3.30 4.69 10.74
C ILE A 138 2.96 5.84 11.69
N GLU A 139 3.86 6.81 11.85
CA GLU A 139 3.59 8.01 12.66
C GLU A 139 2.31 8.73 12.19
N THR A 140 2.18 8.93 10.88
CA THR A 140 0.99 9.59 10.28
C THR A 140 -0.26 8.72 10.48
N PHE A 141 -0.16 7.41 10.29
CA PHE A 141 -1.26 6.48 10.52
C PHE A 141 -1.76 6.58 11.96
N LEU A 142 -0.89 6.53 12.96
CA LEU A 142 -1.25 6.58 14.38
C LEU A 142 -1.97 7.89 14.73
N GLN A 143 -1.53 9.02 14.17
CA GLN A 143 -2.19 10.31 14.36
C GLN A 143 -3.63 10.35 13.79
N LEU A 144 -3.87 9.64 12.70
CA LEU A 144 -5.19 9.55 12.06
C LEU A 144 -6.08 8.47 12.65
N ALA A 145 -5.52 7.32 12.99
CA ALA A 145 -6.22 6.14 13.47
C ALA A 145 -7.00 6.41 14.76
N ALA A 146 -6.41 7.18 15.68
CA ALA A 146 -7.07 7.58 16.93
C ALA A 146 -8.41 8.31 16.72
N LYS A 147 -8.60 8.95 15.56
CA LYS A 147 -9.83 9.70 15.21
C LYS A 147 -10.80 8.89 14.36
N LYS A 148 -10.34 7.84 13.69
CA LYS A 148 -11.12 7.12 12.66
C LYS A 148 -11.52 5.71 13.06
N ASN A 149 -11.09 5.22 14.22
CA ASN A 149 -11.32 3.85 14.67
C ASN A 149 -10.93 2.81 13.59
N ILE A 150 -9.74 2.98 13.01
CA ILE A 150 -9.13 2.06 12.04
C ILE A 150 -7.98 1.30 12.69
N GLN A 151 -7.79 0.06 12.27
CA GLN A 151 -6.71 -0.80 12.74
C GLN A 151 -5.78 -1.16 11.58
N LEU A 152 -4.49 -1.23 11.85
CA LEU A 152 -3.47 -1.65 10.90
C LEU A 152 -2.63 -2.77 11.53
N ILE A 153 -2.54 -3.90 10.83
CA ILE A 153 -1.67 -5.01 11.16
C ILE A 153 -0.63 -5.09 10.04
N VAL A 154 0.65 -5.02 10.39
CA VAL A 154 1.73 -5.02 9.39
C VAL A 154 2.78 -6.07 9.72
N THR A 155 3.37 -6.66 8.68
CA THR A 155 4.68 -7.30 8.79
C THR A 155 5.75 -6.36 8.21
N THR A 156 6.95 -6.39 8.79
CA THR A 156 8.04 -5.51 8.37
C THR A 156 9.39 -6.05 8.81
N HIS A 157 10.43 -5.68 8.07
CA HIS A 157 11.84 -5.90 8.45
C HIS A 157 12.51 -4.61 8.95
N GLU A 158 11.76 -3.49 9.04
CA GLU A 158 12.29 -2.19 9.43
C GLU A 158 12.44 -2.07 10.95
N SER A 159 13.66 -2.28 11.44
CA SER A 159 13.97 -2.24 12.86
C SER A 159 13.79 -0.87 13.53
N ARG A 160 13.76 0.22 12.75
CA ARG A 160 13.51 1.58 13.29
C ARG A 160 12.10 1.77 13.82
N LEU A 161 11.16 0.89 13.46
CA LEU A 161 9.82 0.89 14.04
C LEU A 161 9.80 0.38 15.48
N LEU A 162 10.89 -0.26 15.95
CA LEU A 162 11.09 -0.68 17.34
C LEU A 162 11.45 0.53 18.21
N ASP A 163 10.52 1.46 18.32
CA ASP A 163 10.66 2.74 18.99
C ASP A 163 9.46 2.95 19.94
N PHE A 164 9.73 3.14 21.23
CA PHE A 164 8.70 3.34 22.25
C PHE A 164 8.01 4.71 22.17
N ASP A 165 8.60 5.67 21.47
CA ASP A 165 7.94 6.93 21.16
C ASP A 165 6.88 6.74 20.07
N LEU A 166 6.97 5.65 19.29
CA LEU A 166 6.06 5.33 18.20
C LEU A 166 5.05 4.25 18.58
N LEU A 167 5.51 3.13 19.13
CA LEU A 167 4.69 1.93 19.40
C LEU A 167 4.81 1.48 20.84
N ARG A 168 3.71 0.95 21.39
CA ARG A 168 3.71 0.29 22.70
C ARG A 168 4.29 -1.13 22.60
N ARG A 169 4.70 -1.70 23.72
CA ARG A 169 5.26 -3.07 23.79
C ARG A 169 4.27 -4.13 23.31
N ASP A 170 3.00 -3.98 23.68
CA ASP A 170 1.89 -4.87 23.30
C ASP A 170 1.53 -4.77 21.80
N GLU A 171 2.00 -3.75 21.11
CA GLU A 171 1.83 -3.56 19.66
C GLU A 171 2.97 -4.21 18.85
N ILE A 172 4.08 -4.58 19.49
CA ILE A 172 5.26 -5.15 18.83
C ILE A 172 5.30 -6.66 19.04
N TRP A 173 5.29 -7.39 17.94
CA TRP A 173 5.29 -8.85 17.92
C TRP A 173 6.44 -9.38 17.07
N PHE A 174 7.09 -10.42 17.55
CA PHE A 174 8.14 -11.11 16.82
C PHE A 174 7.65 -12.46 16.30
N VAL A 175 8.12 -12.81 15.11
CA VAL A 175 7.89 -14.13 14.50
C VAL A 175 9.26 -14.81 14.37
N ASN A 176 9.43 -15.93 15.03
CA ASN A 176 10.64 -16.71 14.99
C ASN A 176 10.38 -18.09 14.38
N LYS A 177 11.19 -18.50 13.41
CA LYS A 177 11.10 -19.83 12.80
C LYS A 177 12.13 -20.76 13.44
N ARG A 178 11.65 -21.85 14.03
CA ARG A 178 12.48 -22.88 14.61
C ARG A 178 13.17 -23.73 13.53
N SER A 179 14.27 -24.39 13.90
CA SER A 179 14.96 -25.35 13.01
C SER A 179 14.06 -26.53 12.56
N THR A 180 13.03 -26.84 13.33
CA THR A 180 11.99 -27.84 13.00
C THR A 180 11.01 -27.39 11.92
N GLY A 181 11.02 -26.08 11.55
CA GLY A 181 10.13 -25.47 10.55
C GLY A 181 8.88 -24.82 11.13
N GLU A 182 8.60 -25.00 12.41
CA GLU A 182 7.51 -24.35 13.14
C GLU A 182 7.82 -22.87 13.37
N SER A 183 6.78 -22.05 13.45
CA SER A 183 6.90 -20.62 13.77
C SER A 183 6.25 -20.31 15.11
N ASP A 184 6.93 -19.54 15.94
CA ASP A 184 6.42 -18.99 17.18
C ASP A 184 6.14 -17.50 16.99
N ILE A 185 5.05 -17.01 17.61
CA ILE A 185 4.69 -15.60 17.66
C ILE A 185 4.61 -15.21 19.14
N TYR A 186 5.30 -14.13 19.51
CA TYR A 186 5.33 -13.63 20.87
C TYR A 186 5.48 -12.12 20.90
N SER A 187 4.96 -11.48 21.96
CA SER A 187 4.99 -10.04 22.13
C SER A 187 6.28 -9.56 22.79
N LEU A 188 6.71 -8.35 22.46
CA LEU A 188 7.80 -7.68 23.20
C LEU A 188 7.41 -7.45 24.67
N GLU A 189 6.15 -7.41 25.01
CA GLU A 189 5.66 -7.29 26.38
C GLU A 189 6.10 -8.47 27.27
N GLU A 190 6.29 -9.66 26.69
CA GLU A 190 6.77 -10.84 27.42
C GLU A 190 8.22 -10.70 27.91
N TYR A 191 8.95 -9.72 27.38
CA TYR A 191 10.34 -9.46 27.77
C TYR A 191 10.44 -8.34 28.79
N ASN A 192 11.26 -8.54 29.80
CA ASN A 192 11.52 -7.53 30.84
C ASN A 192 12.53 -6.49 30.34
N THR A 193 12.10 -5.65 29.39
CA THR A 193 12.94 -4.59 28.80
C THR A 193 12.84 -3.30 29.62
N ARG A 194 13.98 -2.62 29.83
CA ARG A 194 13.98 -1.28 30.41
C ARG A 194 13.61 -0.24 29.38
N PHE A 195 12.94 0.83 29.76
CA PHE A 195 12.49 1.90 28.87
C PHE A 195 13.64 2.68 28.20
N ASP A 196 14.83 2.67 28.82
CA ASP A 196 16.05 3.34 28.32
C ASP A 196 16.87 2.47 27.35
N GLN A 197 16.45 1.23 27.09
CA GLN A 197 17.14 0.32 26.21
C GLN A 197 16.77 0.62 24.75
N LYS A 198 17.77 0.76 23.88
CA LYS A 198 17.60 0.81 22.44
C LYS A 198 17.17 -0.57 21.92
N ILE A 199 15.87 -0.72 21.66
CA ILE A 199 15.26 -1.99 21.31
C ILE A 199 15.67 -2.43 19.92
N ASP A 200 15.75 -1.50 18.97
CA ASP A 200 16.23 -1.73 17.61
C ASP A 200 17.60 -2.43 17.62
N LYS A 201 18.54 -1.92 18.44
CA LYS A 201 19.87 -2.51 18.59
C LYS A 201 19.81 -3.90 19.23
N ALA A 202 19.03 -4.05 20.31
CA ALA A 202 18.90 -5.33 21.00
C ALA A 202 18.24 -6.39 20.12
N TYR A 203 17.29 -6.00 19.26
CA TYR A 203 16.69 -6.87 18.25
C TYR A 203 17.73 -7.32 17.21
N LEU A 204 18.49 -6.40 16.64
CA LEU A 204 19.53 -6.73 15.66
C LEU A 204 20.66 -7.59 16.25
N GLU A 205 20.91 -7.51 17.58
CA GLU A 205 21.80 -8.41 18.32
C GLU A 205 21.17 -9.79 18.59
N GLY A 206 19.92 -10.05 18.16
CA GLY A 206 19.22 -11.32 18.32
C GLY A 206 18.65 -11.58 19.72
N ARG A 207 18.60 -10.58 20.61
CA ARG A 207 18.13 -10.76 22.00
C ARG A 207 16.66 -11.15 22.12
N TYR A 208 15.87 -10.83 21.11
CA TYR A 208 14.43 -11.13 21.05
C TYR A 208 14.08 -12.25 20.07
N GLY A 209 15.07 -12.87 19.41
CA GLY A 209 14.81 -13.79 18.30
C GLY A 209 14.29 -13.06 17.05
N GLY A 210 13.75 -13.83 16.08
CA GLY A 210 13.19 -13.26 14.84
C GLY A 210 14.25 -12.65 13.90
N VAL A 211 15.52 -12.82 14.18
CA VAL A 211 16.65 -12.36 13.36
C VAL A 211 17.23 -13.56 12.61
N PRO A 212 17.57 -13.44 11.31
CA PRO A 212 18.24 -14.51 10.58
C PRO A 212 19.56 -14.89 11.24
N ILE A 213 19.77 -16.19 11.45
CA ILE A 213 21.04 -16.75 11.91
C ILE A 213 21.84 -17.13 10.67
N PHE A 214 23.01 -16.53 10.51
CA PHE A 214 23.91 -16.84 9.39
C PHE A 214 25.00 -17.80 9.85
N ASP A 215 25.03 -18.99 9.26
CA ASP A 215 26.19 -19.87 9.35
C ASP A 215 27.29 -19.37 8.39
N THR A 216 28.56 -19.60 8.76
CA THR A 216 29.69 -19.25 7.90
C THR A 216 29.66 -20.13 6.63
N ILE A 217 29.16 -19.55 5.54
CA ILE A 217 29.01 -20.27 4.25
C ILE A 217 30.37 -20.55 3.60
N PHE A 218 31.35 -19.67 3.88
CA PHE A 218 32.73 -19.85 3.39
C PHE A 218 33.68 -19.79 4.58
N PRO A 219 34.37 -20.91 4.90
CA PRO A 219 35.43 -20.86 5.91
C PRO A 219 36.54 -19.94 5.38
N ILE A 220 36.74 -18.81 6.05
CA ILE A 220 37.93 -17.98 5.81
C ILE A 220 39.11 -18.83 6.26
N ARG A 221 39.93 -19.29 5.32
CA ARG A 221 41.20 -19.90 5.66
C ARG A 221 42.07 -18.77 6.21
N GLU A 222 42.38 -18.83 7.48
CA GLU A 222 43.49 -18.04 8.05
C GLU A 222 44.76 -18.58 7.40
N GLU A 223 45.47 -17.72 6.66
CA GLU A 223 46.83 -17.96 6.17
C GLU A 223 47.88 -17.76 7.29
#